data_61c7c50be7d527d218c9ff45a8eaadbe
#
_entry.id   61c7c50be7d527d218c9ff45a8eaadbe
#
_cell.length_a   1.000
_cell.length_b   1.000
_cell.length_c   1.000
_cell.angle_alpha   90.00
_cell.angle_beta   90.00
_cell.angle_gamma   90.00
#
_symmetry.space_group_name_H-M   'P 1'
#
loop_
_entity.id
_entity.type
_entity.pdbx_description
1 polymer ?
#
loop_
_entity_poly.entity_id
_entity_poly.type
_entity_poly.pdbx_seq_one_letter_code
_entity_poly.pdbx_strand_id
1 'polypeptide(L)'
;MKLGNIESKFADIIWENEPLSSRELVQLCWEQLKWKKSTTYTVLKKLCDRGIFKNEDGIVISMISREEFNTKQGEHLINESFKGSLPSFIAAFISQNKLSEDEIEEIQSLINSYKGKEK
;
A
#
# COMPACT_ATOMS: atom_id res chain seq x y z
N MET A 1 2.46 -9.66 1.45
CA MET A 1 2.44 -8.61 2.47
C MET A 1 1.08 -7.93 2.46
N LYS A 2 0.44 -7.87 3.61
CA LYS A 2 -0.95 -7.41 3.69
C LYS A 2 -1.18 -6.66 4.99
N LEU A 3 -1.93 -5.56 4.93
CA LEU A 3 -2.34 -4.81 6.12
C LEU A 3 -3.83 -4.96 6.33
N GLY A 4 -4.24 -5.08 7.60
CA GLY A 4 -5.63 -5.01 7.96
C GLY A 4 -6.15 -3.59 7.74
N ASN A 5 -7.47 -3.43 7.79
CA ASN A 5 -8.11 -2.14 7.53
C ASN A 5 -7.62 -1.02 8.46
N ILE A 6 -7.48 -1.33 9.75
CA ILE A 6 -7.01 -0.37 10.76
C ILE A 6 -5.51 -0.10 10.58
N GLU A 7 -4.73 -1.14 10.28
CA GLU A 7 -3.30 -1.00 10.02
C GLU A 7 -3.04 -0.14 8.78
N SER A 8 -3.89 -0.24 7.76
CA SER A 8 -3.80 0.61 6.57
C SER A 8 -4.00 2.09 6.92
N LYS A 9 -4.95 2.39 7.79
CA LYS A 9 -5.20 3.76 8.23
C LYS A 9 -3.99 4.31 9.00
N PHE A 10 -3.42 3.49 9.86
CA PHE A 10 -2.21 3.86 10.61
C PHE A 10 -1.04 4.12 9.65
N ALA A 11 -0.84 3.23 8.69
CA ALA A 11 0.24 3.38 7.71
C ALA A 11 0.08 4.67 6.89
N ASP A 12 -1.15 5.01 6.49
CA ASP A 12 -1.44 6.23 5.77
C ASP A 12 -1.03 7.48 6.55
N ILE A 13 -1.24 7.47 7.87
CA ILE A 13 -0.83 8.59 8.72
C ILE A 13 0.67 8.84 8.59
N ILE A 14 1.47 7.77 8.59
CA ILE A 14 2.91 7.90 8.47
C ILE A 14 3.29 8.37 7.05
N TRP A 15 2.77 7.73 6.02
CA TRP A 15 3.10 8.12 4.65
C TRP A 15 2.73 9.56 4.32
N GLU A 16 1.65 10.06 4.91
CA GLU A 16 1.21 11.44 4.68
C GLU A 16 2.01 12.48 5.45
N ASN A 17 2.68 12.07 6.53
CA ASN A 17 3.33 13.00 7.45
C ASN A 17 4.83 12.78 7.63
N GLU A 18 5.42 11.81 6.96
CA GLU A 18 6.84 11.50 7.14
C GLU A 18 7.76 12.59 6.59
N PRO A 19 8.92 12.81 7.17
CA PRO A 19 9.37 12.25 8.44
C PRO A 19 8.64 12.90 9.62
N LEU A 20 8.33 12.11 10.64
CA LEU A 20 7.67 12.67 11.82
C LEU A 20 8.24 12.01 13.08
N SER A 21 8.18 12.73 14.20
CA SER A 21 8.62 12.16 15.46
C SER A 21 7.58 11.13 15.93
N SER A 22 8.03 10.17 16.75
CA SER A 22 7.11 9.21 17.35
C SER A 22 6.08 9.89 18.24
N ARG A 23 6.43 11.03 18.82
CA ARG A 23 5.49 11.85 19.62
C ARG A 23 4.38 12.42 18.74
N GLU A 24 4.73 12.97 17.58
CA GLU A 24 3.76 13.48 16.62
C GLU A 24 2.85 12.34 16.13
N LEU A 25 3.42 11.17 15.91
CA LEU A 25 2.65 9.99 15.49
C LEU A 25 1.63 9.60 16.56
N VAL A 26 2.05 9.59 17.83
CA VAL A 26 1.13 9.29 18.94
C VAL A 26 -0.03 10.27 18.95
N GLN A 27 0.27 11.57 18.76
CA GLN A 27 -0.76 12.61 18.74
C GLN A 27 -1.74 12.42 17.60
N LEU A 28 -1.22 12.15 16.39
CA LEU A 28 -2.06 11.94 15.21
C LEU A 28 -2.94 10.69 15.35
N CYS A 29 -2.38 9.62 15.90
CA CYS A 29 -3.13 8.39 16.12
C CYS A 29 -4.23 8.58 17.16
N TRP A 30 -3.97 9.37 18.18
CA TRP A 30 -5.02 9.73 19.15
C TRP A 30 -6.14 10.51 18.47
N GLU A 31 -5.78 11.51 17.68
CA GLU A 31 -6.76 12.36 17.01
C GLU A 31 -7.60 11.60 15.98
N GLN A 32 -6.95 10.79 15.16
CA GLN A 32 -7.61 10.15 14.01
C GLN A 32 -8.15 8.76 14.30
N LEU A 33 -7.51 8.00 15.18
CA LEU A 33 -7.88 6.61 15.46
C LEU A 33 -8.33 6.37 16.89
N LYS A 34 -8.17 7.36 17.76
CA LYS A 34 -8.43 7.24 19.20
C LYS A 34 -7.57 6.17 19.85
N TRP A 35 -6.37 5.98 19.34
CA TRP A 35 -5.43 5.02 19.89
C TRP A 35 -4.64 5.61 21.05
N LYS A 36 -4.49 4.83 22.10
CA LYS A 36 -3.60 5.16 23.20
C LYS A 36 -2.14 5.05 22.74
N LYS A 37 -1.26 5.73 23.44
CA LYS A 37 0.18 5.70 23.17
C LYS A 37 0.71 4.28 23.05
N SER A 38 0.34 3.39 23.97
CA SER A 38 0.81 2.01 23.98
C SER A 38 0.39 1.26 22.70
N THR A 39 -0.84 1.46 22.26
CA THR A 39 -1.33 0.84 21.01
C THR A 39 -0.54 1.33 19.82
N THR A 40 -0.30 2.64 19.75
CA THR A 40 0.49 3.25 18.67
C THR A 40 1.87 2.62 18.57
N TYR A 41 2.59 2.51 19.71
CA TYR A 41 3.93 1.92 19.70
C TYR A 41 3.93 0.44 19.38
N THR A 42 2.92 -0.30 19.84
CA THR A 42 2.79 -1.72 19.53
C THR A 42 2.64 -1.96 18.02
N VAL A 43 1.75 -1.19 17.38
CA VAL A 43 1.52 -1.34 15.94
C VAL A 43 2.72 -0.84 15.16
N LEU A 44 3.33 0.26 15.57
CA LEU A 44 4.54 0.78 14.93
C LEU A 44 5.65 -0.27 14.93
N LYS A 45 5.92 -0.88 16.09
CA LYS A 45 6.94 -1.92 16.19
C LYS A 45 6.64 -3.09 15.25
N LYS A 46 5.39 -3.51 15.20
CA LYS A 46 4.96 -4.60 14.33
C LYS A 46 5.26 -4.30 12.86
N LEU A 47 4.93 -3.09 12.41
CA LEU A 47 5.15 -2.70 11.02
C LEU A 47 6.63 -2.43 10.72
N CYS A 48 7.40 -1.97 11.70
CA CYS A 48 8.85 -1.85 11.57
C CYS A 48 9.50 -3.24 11.44
N ASP A 49 9.05 -4.21 12.25
CA ASP A 49 9.56 -5.58 12.17
C ASP A 49 9.26 -6.21 10.81
N ARG A 50 8.19 -5.79 10.17
CA ARG A 50 7.82 -6.25 8.82
C ARG A 50 8.55 -5.49 7.71
N GLY A 51 9.38 -4.52 8.06
CA GLY A 51 10.19 -3.79 7.09
C GLY A 51 9.48 -2.66 6.34
N ILE A 52 8.27 -2.27 6.79
CA ILE A 52 7.50 -1.22 6.13
C ILE A 52 7.94 0.16 6.58
N PHE A 53 8.19 0.31 7.86
CA PHE A 53 8.62 1.56 8.47
C PHE A 53 9.87 1.39 9.30
N LYS A 54 10.45 2.50 9.69
CA LYS A 54 11.65 2.54 10.53
C LYS A 54 11.47 3.65 11.56
N ASN A 55 11.80 3.34 12.80
CA ASN A 55 11.85 4.33 13.88
C ASN A 55 13.30 4.44 14.32
N GLU A 56 13.97 5.50 13.91
CA GLU A 56 15.37 5.71 14.22
C GLU A 56 15.50 6.97 15.09
N ASP A 57 15.91 6.75 16.34
CA ASP A 57 16.07 7.84 17.32
C ASP A 57 14.80 8.70 17.46
N GLY A 58 13.65 8.06 17.44
CA GLY A 58 12.37 8.73 17.60
C GLY A 58 11.83 9.41 16.36
N ILE A 59 12.49 9.22 15.20
CA ILE A 59 12.00 9.73 13.92
C ILE A 59 11.51 8.55 13.09
N VAL A 60 10.27 8.65 12.62
CA VAL A 60 9.60 7.60 11.87
C VAL A 60 9.61 7.94 10.39
N ILE A 61 10.06 7.00 9.57
CA ILE A 61 10.06 7.12 8.12
C ILE A 61 9.62 5.79 7.49
N SER A 62 9.21 5.85 6.23
CA SER A 62 8.87 4.64 5.49
C SER A 62 10.13 4.01 4.90
N MET A 63 10.15 2.69 4.86
CA MET A 63 11.18 1.90 4.19
C MET A 63 10.76 1.56 2.76
N ILE A 64 9.44 1.55 2.51
CA ILE A 64 8.89 1.44 1.16
C ILE A 64 7.79 2.50 1.02
N SER A 65 7.59 2.98 -0.20
CA SER A 65 6.55 3.97 -0.46
C SER A 65 5.15 3.33 -0.40
N ARG A 66 4.13 4.15 -0.27
CA ARG A 66 2.74 3.68 -0.36
C ARG A 66 2.50 2.99 -1.70
N GLU A 67 3.00 3.59 -2.78
CA GLU A 67 2.85 3.02 -4.12
C GLU A 67 3.49 1.64 -4.24
N GLU A 68 4.73 1.50 -3.78
CA GLU A 68 5.42 0.21 -3.77
C GLU A 68 4.66 -0.82 -2.94
N PHE A 69 4.18 -0.41 -1.78
CA PHE A 69 3.41 -1.31 -0.92
C PHE A 69 2.13 -1.79 -1.59
N ASN A 70 1.40 -0.85 -2.21
CA ASN A 70 0.15 -1.19 -2.91
C ASN A 70 0.41 -2.13 -4.09
N THR A 71 1.50 -1.89 -4.83
CA THR A 71 1.88 -2.77 -5.94
C THR A 71 2.17 -4.18 -5.45
N LYS A 72 2.89 -4.31 -4.34
CA LYS A 72 3.18 -5.62 -3.75
C LYS A 72 1.93 -6.33 -3.28
N GLN A 73 0.95 -5.59 -2.76
CA GLN A 73 -0.33 -6.19 -2.40
C GLN A 73 -1.06 -6.73 -3.63
N GLY A 74 -1.03 -5.99 -4.74
CA GLY A 74 -1.61 -6.43 -6.01
C GLY A 74 -0.91 -7.68 -6.53
N GLU A 75 0.41 -7.71 -6.50
CA GLU A 75 1.19 -8.89 -6.90
C GLU A 75 0.81 -10.10 -6.06
N HIS A 76 0.68 -9.92 -4.75
CA HIS A 76 0.32 -10.99 -3.84
C HIS A 76 -1.07 -11.55 -4.18
N LEU A 77 -2.03 -10.68 -4.44
CA LEU A 77 -3.37 -11.07 -4.83
C LEU A 77 -3.35 -11.91 -6.12
N ILE A 78 -2.62 -11.46 -7.12
CA ILE A 78 -2.51 -12.16 -8.40
C ILE A 78 -1.87 -13.54 -8.19
N ASN A 79 -0.81 -13.61 -7.39
CA ASN A 79 -0.12 -14.87 -7.11
C ASN A 79 -0.99 -15.85 -6.34
N GLU A 80 -1.69 -15.37 -5.31
CA GLU A 80 -2.52 -16.22 -4.45
C GLU A 80 -3.80 -16.70 -5.13
N SER A 81 -4.48 -15.79 -5.81
CA SER A 81 -5.83 -16.07 -6.32
C SER A 81 -5.87 -16.41 -7.81
N PHE A 82 -4.87 -16.04 -8.57
CA PHE A 82 -4.85 -16.22 -10.03
C PHE A 82 -3.59 -16.91 -10.53
N LYS A 83 -2.92 -17.64 -9.65
CA LYS A 83 -1.73 -18.44 -9.98
C LYS A 83 -0.64 -17.64 -10.72
N GLY A 84 -0.50 -16.37 -10.37
CA GLY A 84 0.48 -15.49 -10.98
C GLY A 84 0.09 -14.94 -12.35
N SER A 85 -1.14 -15.19 -12.80
CA SER A 85 -1.57 -14.76 -14.14
C SER A 85 -2.34 -13.45 -14.09
N LEU A 86 -1.68 -12.37 -14.49
CA LEU A 86 -2.34 -11.07 -14.63
C LEU A 86 -3.46 -11.12 -15.69
N PRO A 87 -3.26 -11.76 -16.87
CA PRO A 87 -4.37 -11.89 -17.84
C PRO A 87 -5.60 -12.59 -17.24
N SER A 88 -5.40 -13.62 -16.41
CA SER A 88 -6.53 -14.30 -15.76
C SER A 88 -7.30 -13.38 -14.82
N PHE A 89 -6.58 -12.55 -14.07
CA PHE A 89 -7.20 -11.56 -13.22
C PHE A 89 -8.02 -10.56 -14.03
N ILE A 90 -7.43 -10.03 -15.10
CA ILE A 90 -8.10 -9.04 -15.97
C ILE A 90 -9.35 -9.66 -16.59
N ALA A 91 -9.26 -10.89 -17.09
CA ALA A 91 -10.40 -11.58 -17.68
C ALA A 91 -11.55 -11.73 -16.67
N ALA A 92 -11.23 -12.14 -15.45
CA ALA A 92 -12.22 -12.28 -14.40
C ALA A 92 -12.85 -10.94 -14.03
N PHE A 93 -12.03 -9.90 -13.94
CA PHE A 93 -12.49 -8.56 -13.60
C PHE A 93 -13.47 -8.04 -14.67
N ILE A 94 -13.11 -8.15 -15.94
CA ILE A 94 -13.90 -7.66 -17.06
C ILE A 94 -15.23 -8.42 -17.17
N SER A 95 -15.24 -9.72 -16.83
CA SER A 95 -16.45 -10.52 -16.91
C SER A 95 -17.54 -10.05 -15.95
N GLN A 96 -17.16 -9.36 -14.88
CA GLN A 96 -18.08 -8.93 -13.84
C GLN A 96 -18.19 -7.41 -13.68
N ASN A 97 -17.38 -6.67 -14.38
CA ASN A 97 -17.32 -5.21 -14.26
C ASN A 97 -17.24 -4.58 -15.64
N LYS A 98 -17.95 -3.47 -15.82
CA LYS A 98 -17.86 -2.73 -17.07
C LYS A 98 -16.66 -1.79 -17.01
N LEU A 99 -15.89 -1.76 -18.11
CA LEU A 99 -14.86 -0.75 -18.30
C LEU A 99 -15.42 0.33 -19.23
N SER A 100 -15.14 1.58 -18.90
CA SER A 100 -15.46 2.69 -19.78
C SER A 100 -14.50 2.68 -20.99
N GLU A 101 -14.87 3.35 -22.06
CA GLU A 101 -14.01 3.48 -23.23
C GLU A 101 -12.69 4.18 -22.84
N ASP A 102 -12.77 5.18 -21.96
CA ASP A 102 -11.59 5.90 -21.48
C ASP A 102 -10.63 4.97 -20.72
N GLU A 103 -11.16 4.10 -19.86
CA GLU A 103 -10.36 3.14 -19.14
C GLU A 103 -9.68 2.14 -20.08
N ILE A 104 -10.41 1.66 -21.08
CA ILE A 104 -9.88 0.73 -22.07
C ILE A 104 -8.71 1.37 -22.83
N GLU A 105 -8.89 2.61 -23.29
CA GLU A 105 -7.85 3.35 -24.01
C GLU A 105 -6.62 3.57 -23.14
N GLU A 106 -6.84 3.92 -21.88
CA GLU A 106 -5.76 4.16 -20.93
C GLU A 106 -4.93 2.89 -20.71
N ILE A 107 -5.61 1.76 -20.50
CA ILE A 107 -4.96 0.46 -20.31
C ILE A 107 -4.20 0.07 -21.57
N GLN A 108 -4.78 0.22 -22.73
CA GLN A 108 -4.12 -0.09 -24.02
C GLN A 108 -2.88 0.78 -24.21
N SER A 109 -2.97 2.06 -23.87
CA SER A 109 -1.83 2.97 -23.96
C SER A 109 -0.68 2.54 -23.06
N LEU A 110 -1.00 2.12 -21.83
CA LEU A 110 0.00 1.62 -20.89
C LEU A 110 0.72 0.38 -21.45
N ILE A 111 -0.04 -0.56 -22.00
CA ILE A 111 0.51 -1.79 -22.56
C ILE A 111 1.37 -1.46 -23.78
N ASN A 112 0.91 -0.58 -24.65
CA ASN A 112 1.65 -0.18 -25.86
C ASN A 112 2.95 0.53 -25.49
N SER A 113 2.93 1.39 -24.46
CA SER A 113 4.13 2.07 -23.97
C SER A 113 5.15 1.07 -23.46
N TYR A 114 4.69 0.06 -22.74
CA TYR A 114 5.55 -1.00 -22.21
C TYR A 114 6.20 -1.80 -23.37
N LYS A 115 5.41 -2.18 -24.36
CA LYS A 115 5.93 -2.89 -25.55
C LYS A 115 7.00 -2.07 -26.27
N GLY A 116 6.80 -0.76 -26.36
CA GLY A 116 7.80 0.12 -26.97
C GLY A 116 9.11 0.16 -26.19
N LYS A 117 9.06 0.04 -24.87
CA LYS A 117 10.24 0.05 -24.01
C LYS A 117 10.99 -1.29 -24.05
N GLU A 118 10.32 -2.37 -24.38
CA GLU A 118 10.90 -3.72 -24.45
C GLU A 118 11.85 -3.89 -25.65
N LYS A 119 11.77 -3.00 -26.60
CA LYS A 119 12.66 -3.02 -27.75
C LYS A 119 13.98 -2.34 -27.37
#